data_dad43feeb3bec1e1f0c4cd4dc659a826
#
_entry.id   dad43feeb3bec1e1f0c4cd4dc659a826
#
_cell.length_a   1.000
_cell.length_b   1.000
_cell.length_c   1.000
_cell.angle_alpha   90.00
_cell.angle_beta   90.00
_cell.angle_gamma   90.00
#
_symmetry.space_group_name_H-M   'P 1'
#
loop_
_entity.id
_entity.type
_entity.pdbx_description
1 polymer ?
#
loop_
_entity_poly.entity_id
_entity_poly.type
_entity_poly.pdbx_seq_one_letter_code
_entity_poly.pdbx_strand_id
1 'polypeptide(L)'
;MSLHANDDLEARFGPQALLARQHHATVDVLTVGNGADRVYVFVPTQPALHGKVPLVLLHHGWQGMNPLNFGALIDHLARSGQVVIYPVYQLSADTSPQVVTQNAAQADRRGIDALERQRGLRPDPQRVLYVGYSMGAAISLNLALDPVRYALPTPRALVLEAPGDAYHVAHGDDARSIIGEVEKLPADLPVAILTGSADTSIGLPTARKLAARLCQIRADRRVLMVLPSDEHAGKTVHAAHGSPGAPDSRYDFALKRNDIPTQIPARDGFEPSASLNQLDFYGYWKVIDAMVDSLHERSLPDAVFGNGTAAQRYLGAWPDGTPYAAADIETPCP
;
A
#
# COMPACT_ATOMS: atom_id res chain seq x y z
N MET A 1 -4.23 -20.13 -21.73
CA MET A 1 -4.02 -20.81 -20.44
C MET A 1 -5.01 -21.95 -20.34
N SER A 2 -4.63 -23.13 -19.83
CA SER A 2 -5.59 -24.21 -19.63
C SER A 2 -6.49 -23.89 -18.42
N LEU A 3 -7.74 -24.38 -18.39
CA LEU A 3 -8.68 -24.22 -17.27
C LEU A 3 -8.03 -24.63 -15.94
N HIS A 4 -7.29 -25.72 -15.90
CA HIS A 4 -6.59 -26.21 -14.70
C HIS A 4 -5.53 -25.23 -14.12
N ALA A 5 -4.85 -24.46 -14.98
CA ALA A 5 -3.87 -23.47 -14.51
C ALA A 5 -4.53 -22.26 -13.85
N ASN A 6 -5.74 -21.91 -14.25
CA ASN A 6 -6.49 -20.83 -13.60
C ASN A 6 -7.07 -21.29 -12.25
N ASP A 7 -7.51 -22.55 -12.14
CA ASP A 7 -8.00 -23.12 -10.88
C ASP A 7 -6.89 -23.12 -9.79
N ASP A 8 -5.65 -23.45 -10.17
CA ASP A 8 -4.49 -23.40 -9.26
C ASP A 8 -4.18 -21.97 -8.81
N LEU A 9 -4.29 -20.98 -9.70
CA LEU A 9 -4.05 -19.57 -9.36
C LEU A 9 -5.19 -18.99 -8.52
N GLU A 10 -6.44 -19.39 -8.79
CA GLU A 10 -7.59 -19.04 -7.96
C GLU A 10 -7.47 -19.60 -6.55
N ALA A 11 -7.09 -20.86 -6.42
CA ALA A 11 -6.85 -21.51 -5.13
C ALA A 11 -5.71 -20.84 -4.33
N ARG A 12 -4.74 -20.25 -5.03
CA ARG A 12 -3.58 -19.59 -4.43
C ARG A 12 -3.84 -18.13 -4.06
N PHE A 13 -4.58 -17.39 -4.88
CA PHE A 13 -4.70 -15.92 -4.78
C PHE A 13 -6.14 -15.42 -4.64
N GLY A 14 -7.13 -16.29 -4.76
CA GLY A 14 -8.52 -15.90 -4.68
C GLY A 14 -8.97 -15.50 -3.28
N PRO A 15 -10.18 -14.92 -3.14
CA PRO A 15 -10.71 -14.46 -1.86
C PRO A 15 -10.70 -15.52 -0.76
N GLN A 16 -10.87 -16.80 -1.10
CA GLN A 16 -10.82 -17.90 -0.11
C GLN A 16 -9.40 -18.10 0.45
N ALA A 17 -8.38 -17.99 -0.40
CA ALA A 17 -6.98 -18.05 0.03
C ALA A 17 -6.64 -16.89 0.97
N LEU A 18 -7.11 -15.68 0.66
CA LEU A 18 -6.94 -14.50 1.51
C LEU A 18 -7.64 -14.66 2.87
N LEU A 19 -8.86 -15.17 2.90
CA LEU A 19 -9.57 -15.47 4.15
C LEU A 19 -8.85 -16.53 4.99
N ALA A 20 -8.26 -17.54 4.35
CA ALA A 20 -7.49 -18.57 5.03
C ALA A 20 -6.21 -18.05 5.73
N ARG A 21 -5.71 -16.87 5.32
CA ARG A 21 -4.57 -16.19 5.98
C ARG A 21 -4.94 -15.53 7.29
N GLN A 22 -6.22 -15.27 7.52
CA GLN A 22 -6.70 -14.55 8.71
C GLN A 22 -6.76 -15.46 9.93
N HIS A 23 -5.67 -15.52 10.67
CA HIS A 23 -5.53 -16.40 11.86
C HIS A 23 -5.92 -15.72 13.16
N HIS A 24 -6.14 -14.39 13.14
CA HIS A 24 -6.55 -13.62 14.30
C HIS A 24 -8.04 -13.22 14.19
N ALA A 25 -8.81 -13.47 15.24
CA ALA A 25 -10.24 -13.21 15.20
C ALA A 25 -10.60 -11.73 15.29
N THR A 26 -9.77 -10.94 16.01
CA THR A 26 -10.05 -9.53 16.31
C THR A 26 -8.81 -8.65 16.14
N VAL A 27 -9.06 -7.36 15.97
CA VAL A 27 -8.04 -6.30 15.82
C VAL A 27 -8.33 -5.22 16.86
N ASP A 28 -7.37 -4.97 17.75
CA ASP A 28 -7.40 -3.83 18.67
C ASP A 28 -6.77 -2.60 17.99
N VAL A 29 -7.27 -1.41 18.33
CA VAL A 29 -6.74 -0.17 17.78
C VAL A 29 -6.21 0.73 18.90
N LEU A 30 -4.92 1.08 18.83
CA LEU A 30 -4.35 2.13 19.65
C LEU A 30 -4.42 3.45 18.87
N THR A 31 -5.04 4.47 19.45
CA THR A 31 -5.04 5.83 18.91
C THR A 31 -4.16 6.72 19.77
N VAL A 32 -3.11 7.28 19.19
CA VAL A 32 -2.11 8.05 19.92
C VAL A 32 -1.84 9.38 19.21
N GLY A 33 -1.60 10.42 19.98
CA GLY A 33 -1.37 11.77 19.44
C GLY A 33 -2.63 12.49 19.01
N ASN A 34 -2.48 13.70 18.49
CA ASN A 34 -3.54 14.58 18.05
C ASN A 34 -3.15 15.28 16.74
N GLY A 35 -4.13 15.72 15.96
CA GLY A 35 -3.88 16.44 14.71
C GLY A 35 -2.98 15.65 13.76
N ALA A 36 -1.98 16.30 13.16
CA ALA A 36 -1.02 15.66 12.24
C ALA A 36 -0.10 14.64 12.94
N ASP A 37 0.02 14.70 14.25
CA ASP A 37 0.78 13.74 15.06
C ASP A 37 -0.01 12.49 15.42
N ARG A 38 -1.30 12.42 15.06
CA ARG A 38 -2.14 11.26 15.33
C ARG A 38 -1.66 10.07 14.53
N VAL A 39 -1.71 8.91 15.17
CA VAL A 39 -1.41 7.62 14.55
C VAL A 39 -2.37 6.57 15.08
N TYR A 40 -2.78 5.68 14.19
CA TYR A 40 -3.53 4.49 14.53
C TYR A 40 -2.61 3.28 14.41
N VAL A 41 -2.65 2.41 15.45
CA VAL A 41 -1.89 1.16 15.47
C VAL A 41 -2.88 0.02 15.59
N PHE A 42 -2.98 -0.79 14.55
CA PHE A 42 -3.86 -1.94 14.46
C PHE A 42 -3.08 -3.18 14.89
N VAL A 43 -3.51 -3.78 15.99
CA VAL A 43 -2.83 -4.90 16.63
C VAL A 43 -3.72 -6.13 16.58
N PRO A 44 -3.32 -7.21 15.89
CA PRO A 44 -4.09 -8.45 15.90
C PRO A 44 -4.16 -9.06 17.30
N THR A 45 -5.33 -9.60 17.63
CA THR A 45 -5.61 -10.26 18.89
C THR A 45 -6.37 -11.57 18.65
N GLN A 46 -6.44 -12.44 19.64
CA GLN A 46 -7.12 -13.74 19.59
C GLN A 46 -6.68 -14.65 18.43
N PRO A 47 -5.45 -15.25 18.49
CA PRO A 47 -4.51 -15.19 19.62
C PRO A 47 -3.73 -13.87 19.65
N ALA A 48 -3.24 -13.49 20.82
CA ALA A 48 -2.42 -12.29 20.98
C ALA A 48 -1.00 -12.53 20.43
N LEU A 49 -0.40 -11.45 19.91
CA LEU A 49 1.02 -11.44 19.52
C LEU A 49 1.93 -11.32 20.74
N HIS A 50 3.17 -11.78 20.62
CA HIS A 50 4.19 -11.70 21.67
C HIS A 50 5.57 -11.33 21.10
N GLY A 51 6.31 -10.54 21.86
CA GLY A 51 7.71 -10.23 21.57
C GLY A 51 7.93 -9.39 20.31
N LYS A 52 8.69 -9.94 19.34
CA LYS A 52 8.95 -9.29 18.07
C LYS A 52 7.86 -9.62 17.05
N VAL A 53 7.32 -8.61 16.39
CA VAL A 53 6.15 -8.72 15.51
C VAL A 53 6.44 -8.19 14.11
N PRO A 54 5.83 -8.74 13.05
CA PRO A 54 5.86 -8.14 11.73
C PRO A 54 5.21 -6.77 11.75
N LEU A 55 5.76 -5.83 10.99
CA LEU A 55 5.28 -4.45 10.94
C LEU A 55 5.03 -4.00 9.50
N VAL A 56 3.86 -3.43 9.27
CA VAL A 56 3.53 -2.68 8.07
C VAL A 56 3.34 -1.21 8.43
N LEU A 57 4.14 -0.30 7.84
CA LEU A 57 3.85 1.13 7.84
C LEU A 57 3.04 1.43 6.59
N LEU A 58 1.79 1.86 6.76
CA LEU A 58 0.85 2.14 5.68
C LEU A 58 0.62 3.64 5.56
N HIS A 59 1.24 4.26 4.55
CA HIS A 59 1.16 5.69 4.28
C HIS A 59 0.08 5.98 3.23
N HIS A 60 -0.93 6.73 3.61
CA HIS A 60 -2.07 7.07 2.76
C HIS A 60 -1.73 8.11 1.69
N GLY A 61 -2.63 8.35 0.75
CA GLY A 61 -2.53 9.45 -0.22
C GLY A 61 -2.95 10.80 0.36
N TRP A 62 -2.89 11.82 -0.48
CA TRP A 62 -3.32 13.17 -0.12
C TRP A 62 -4.74 13.18 0.44
N GLN A 63 -4.89 13.73 1.66
CA GLN A 63 -6.15 13.78 2.41
C GLN A 63 -6.77 12.42 2.78
N GLY A 64 -6.05 11.33 2.66
CA GLY A 64 -6.50 9.99 3.07
C GLY A 64 -6.40 9.71 4.57
N MET A 65 -6.51 10.72 5.43
CA MET A 65 -6.24 10.67 6.88
C MET A 65 -7.12 9.69 7.66
N ASN A 66 -8.29 9.35 7.14
CA ASN A 66 -9.19 8.39 7.78
C ASN A 66 -8.84 6.96 7.33
N PRO A 67 -8.48 6.05 8.25
CA PRO A 67 -8.22 4.65 7.94
C PRO A 67 -9.39 3.94 7.23
N LEU A 68 -10.62 4.44 7.34
CA LEU A 68 -11.78 3.97 6.60
C LEU A 68 -11.44 3.63 5.14
N ASN A 69 -10.65 4.49 4.46
CA ASN A 69 -10.36 4.36 3.04
C ASN A 69 -9.58 3.08 2.67
N PHE A 70 -8.83 2.53 3.62
CA PHE A 70 -8.04 1.29 3.49
C PHE A 70 -8.47 0.25 4.54
N GLY A 71 -9.66 0.42 5.12
CA GLY A 71 -10.10 -0.35 6.27
C GLY A 71 -10.11 -1.86 6.02
N ALA A 72 -10.54 -2.30 4.84
CA ALA A 72 -10.57 -3.72 4.50
C ALA A 72 -9.14 -4.30 4.34
N LEU A 73 -8.20 -3.55 3.75
CA LEU A 73 -6.78 -3.95 3.69
C LEU A 73 -6.16 -4.01 5.09
N ILE A 74 -6.43 -3.01 5.92
CA ILE A 74 -5.94 -2.96 7.30
C ILE A 74 -6.44 -4.17 8.09
N ASP A 75 -7.75 -4.48 8.00
CA ASP A 75 -8.35 -5.66 8.66
C ASP A 75 -7.69 -6.96 8.17
N HIS A 76 -7.53 -7.09 6.85
CA HIS A 76 -6.90 -8.25 6.24
C HIS A 76 -5.46 -8.45 6.75
N LEU A 77 -4.62 -7.43 6.69
CA LEU A 77 -3.24 -7.50 7.14
C LEU A 77 -3.13 -7.77 8.64
N ALA A 78 -3.92 -7.06 9.44
CA ALA A 78 -3.89 -7.26 10.89
C ALA A 78 -4.36 -8.68 11.25
N ARG A 79 -5.49 -9.15 10.69
CA ARG A 79 -5.96 -10.52 10.97
C ARG A 79 -5.04 -11.61 10.41
N SER A 80 -4.20 -11.27 9.44
CA SER A 80 -3.12 -12.13 8.93
C SER A 80 -1.82 -12.06 9.75
N GLY A 81 -1.84 -11.36 10.91
CA GLY A 81 -0.75 -11.35 11.89
C GLY A 81 0.22 -10.17 11.78
N GLN A 82 -0.07 -9.16 10.95
CA GLN A 82 0.75 -7.97 10.84
C GLN A 82 0.29 -6.89 11.82
N VAL A 83 1.21 -6.22 12.52
CA VAL A 83 0.88 -4.93 13.13
C VAL A 83 0.91 -3.87 12.02
N VAL A 84 -0.19 -3.11 11.88
CA VAL A 84 -0.27 -2.04 10.89
C VAL A 84 -0.25 -0.70 11.60
N ILE A 85 0.65 0.21 11.17
CA ILE A 85 0.70 1.59 11.65
C ILE A 85 0.24 2.50 10.52
N TYR A 86 -0.74 3.36 10.81
CA TYR A 86 -1.35 4.30 9.90
C TYR A 86 -1.22 5.72 10.46
N PRO A 87 -0.20 6.50 10.05
CA PRO A 87 0.01 7.86 10.51
C PRO A 87 -0.94 8.83 9.80
N VAL A 88 -1.44 9.84 10.48
CA VAL A 88 -2.33 10.86 9.91
C VAL A 88 -1.57 11.92 9.10
N TYR A 89 -0.44 12.39 9.56
CA TYR A 89 0.54 13.34 9.01
C TYR A 89 0.03 14.59 8.27
N GLN A 90 -1.28 14.73 8.06
CA GLN A 90 -1.94 15.91 7.50
C GLN A 90 -3.05 16.41 8.41
N LEU A 91 -3.33 17.72 8.38
CA LEU A 91 -4.50 18.31 9.07
C LEU A 91 -5.54 18.81 8.08
N SER A 92 -5.12 19.20 6.88
CA SER A 92 -5.99 19.78 5.85
C SER A 92 -5.33 19.68 4.48
N ALA A 93 -6.06 20.12 3.47
CA ALA A 93 -5.53 20.32 2.12
C ALA A 93 -4.39 21.36 2.05
N ASP A 94 -4.26 22.22 3.07
CA ASP A 94 -3.24 23.28 3.13
C ASP A 94 -1.93 22.81 3.78
N THR A 95 -1.87 21.54 4.25
CA THR A 95 -0.62 21.00 4.79
C THR A 95 0.45 21.00 3.71
N SER A 96 1.59 21.67 3.98
CA SER A 96 2.67 21.71 3.01
C SER A 96 3.23 20.33 2.69
N PRO A 97 3.40 19.95 1.42
CA PRO A 97 4.01 18.68 1.03
C PRO A 97 5.43 18.48 1.59
N GLN A 98 6.15 19.55 1.84
CA GLN A 98 7.53 19.50 2.36
C GLN A 98 7.64 18.99 3.80
N VAL A 99 6.55 19.06 4.57
CA VAL A 99 6.55 18.59 5.97
C VAL A 99 5.94 17.21 6.16
N VAL A 100 5.22 16.66 5.16
CA VAL A 100 4.46 15.41 5.34
C VAL A 100 5.34 14.21 5.66
N THR A 101 6.53 14.10 5.06
CA THR A 101 7.48 13.03 5.39
C THR A 101 7.95 13.11 6.85
N GLN A 102 8.25 14.31 7.34
CA GLN A 102 8.66 14.52 8.73
C GLN A 102 7.51 14.23 9.71
N ASN A 103 6.30 14.68 9.38
CA ASN A 103 5.11 14.41 10.16
C ASN A 103 4.81 12.89 10.22
N ALA A 104 4.89 12.19 9.09
CA ALA A 104 4.71 10.75 9.03
C ALA A 104 5.75 10.02 9.91
N ALA A 105 7.02 10.38 9.79
CA ALA A 105 8.09 9.82 10.61
C ALA A 105 7.85 10.01 12.12
N GLN A 106 7.35 11.17 12.53
CA GLN A 106 7.04 11.46 13.94
C GLN A 106 5.85 10.61 14.42
N ALA A 107 4.80 10.52 13.60
CA ALA A 107 3.63 9.73 13.94
C ALA A 107 3.95 8.22 13.98
N ASP A 108 4.73 7.70 13.02
CA ASP A 108 5.18 6.31 13.00
C ASP A 108 5.97 5.93 14.25
N ARG A 109 6.97 6.76 14.64
CA ARG A 109 7.72 6.56 15.89
C ARG A 109 6.80 6.52 17.10
N ARG A 110 5.85 7.44 17.17
CA ARG A 110 4.86 7.49 18.25
C ARG A 110 4.02 6.22 18.30
N GLY A 111 3.64 5.70 17.14
CA GLY A 111 2.92 4.42 17.02
C GLY A 111 3.77 3.23 17.51
N ILE A 112 5.04 3.16 17.10
CA ILE A 112 5.98 2.12 17.54
C ILE A 112 6.21 2.21 19.06
N ASP A 113 6.43 3.40 19.59
CA ASP A 113 6.59 3.62 21.03
C ASP A 113 5.33 3.23 21.81
N ALA A 114 4.14 3.51 21.29
CA ALA A 114 2.89 3.11 21.91
C ALA A 114 2.70 1.58 21.90
N LEU A 115 3.05 0.94 20.80
CA LEU A 115 3.03 -0.52 20.67
C LEU A 115 3.90 -1.18 21.76
N GLU A 116 5.12 -0.67 21.94
CA GLU A 116 6.03 -1.19 22.96
C GLU A 116 5.50 -0.93 24.38
N ARG A 117 5.13 0.31 24.68
CA ARG A 117 4.70 0.69 26.05
C ARG A 117 3.37 0.07 26.46
N GLN A 118 2.41 -0.07 25.53
CA GLN A 118 1.03 -0.50 25.85
C GLN A 118 0.80 -1.99 25.61
N ARG A 119 1.61 -2.64 24.77
CA ARG A 119 1.44 -4.05 24.39
C ARG A 119 2.68 -4.91 24.66
N GLY A 120 3.82 -4.32 24.99
CA GLY A 120 5.08 -5.05 25.14
C GLY A 120 5.60 -5.65 23.83
N LEU A 121 5.12 -5.15 22.68
CA LEU A 121 5.46 -5.65 21.34
C LEU A 121 6.49 -4.74 20.70
N ARG A 122 7.41 -5.32 19.94
CA ARG A 122 8.45 -4.58 19.19
C ARG A 122 8.47 -5.01 17.73
N PRO A 123 8.75 -4.10 16.79
CA PRO A 123 8.97 -4.49 15.41
C PRO A 123 10.09 -5.53 15.28
N ASP A 124 9.85 -6.57 14.50
CA ASP A 124 10.91 -7.47 14.07
C ASP A 124 11.69 -6.80 12.91
N PRO A 125 12.98 -6.47 13.07
CA PRO A 125 13.73 -5.75 12.05
C PRO A 125 13.92 -6.53 10.76
N GLN A 126 13.60 -7.82 10.73
CA GLN A 126 13.61 -8.65 9.53
C GLN A 126 12.26 -8.68 8.82
N ARG A 127 11.20 -8.17 9.45
CA ARG A 127 9.82 -8.25 8.95
C ARG A 127 9.14 -6.88 8.97
N VAL A 128 9.75 -5.91 8.28
CA VAL A 128 9.25 -4.55 8.14
C VAL A 128 8.95 -4.27 6.67
N LEU A 129 7.70 -3.99 6.36
CA LEU A 129 7.22 -3.60 5.04
C LEU A 129 6.71 -2.15 5.10
N TYR A 130 7.12 -1.32 4.13
CA TYR A 130 6.47 -0.03 3.91
C TYR A 130 5.54 -0.14 2.71
N VAL A 131 4.29 0.25 2.90
CA VAL A 131 3.27 0.34 1.85
C VAL A 131 2.87 1.80 1.73
N GLY A 132 2.88 2.34 0.53
CA GLY A 132 2.52 3.73 0.30
C GLY A 132 1.60 3.90 -0.89
N TYR A 133 0.50 4.61 -0.68
CA TYR A 133 -0.45 4.95 -1.73
C TYR A 133 -0.32 6.43 -2.12
N SER A 134 -0.27 6.73 -3.43
CA SER A 134 -0.23 8.09 -3.97
C SER A 134 0.92 8.90 -3.35
N MET A 135 0.67 10.02 -2.70
CA MET A 135 1.68 10.77 -1.93
C MET A 135 2.35 9.91 -0.85
N GLY A 136 1.65 8.93 -0.28
CA GLY A 136 2.22 7.99 0.67
C GLY A 136 3.33 7.13 0.09
N ALA A 137 3.33 6.90 -1.23
CA ALA A 137 4.44 6.22 -1.91
C ALA A 137 5.73 7.07 -1.86
N ALA A 138 5.63 8.37 -2.10
CA ALA A 138 6.76 9.30 -1.96
C ALA A 138 7.26 9.37 -0.52
N ILE A 139 6.34 9.38 0.47
CA ILE A 139 6.68 9.35 1.89
C ILE A 139 7.43 8.06 2.23
N SER A 140 6.91 6.88 1.83
CA SER A 140 7.55 5.59 2.06
C SER A 140 8.97 5.52 1.49
N LEU A 141 9.17 6.05 0.27
CA LEU A 141 10.49 6.15 -0.36
C LEU A 141 11.44 7.05 0.44
N ASN A 142 10.98 8.23 0.83
CA ASN A 142 11.79 9.19 1.58
C ASN A 142 12.21 8.64 2.95
N LEU A 143 11.30 7.94 3.63
CA LEU A 143 11.61 7.29 4.91
C LEU A 143 12.59 6.12 4.74
N ALA A 144 12.48 5.39 3.62
CA ALA A 144 13.37 4.29 3.31
C ALA A 144 14.80 4.74 2.91
N LEU A 145 14.96 5.97 2.41
CA LEU A 145 16.27 6.54 2.07
C LEU A 145 17.16 6.77 3.30
N ASP A 146 16.59 7.15 4.42
CA ASP A 146 17.34 7.41 5.65
C ASP A 146 16.52 7.04 6.90
N PRO A 147 16.24 5.74 7.11
CA PRO A 147 15.43 5.30 8.26
C PRO A 147 16.11 5.61 9.59
N VAL A 148 17.44 5.68 9.62
CA VAL A 148 18.22 6.03 10.83
C VAL A 148 17.96 7.46 11.25
N ARG A 149 17.99 8.41 10.31
CA ARG A 149 17.65 9.83 10.57
C ARG A 149 16.26 9.98 11.15
N TYR A 150 15.32 9.18 10.64
CA TYR A 150 13.93 9.21 11.09
C TYR A 150 13.68 8.36 12.35
N ALA A 151 14.69 7.64 12.85
CA ALA A 151 14.59 6.67 13.94
C ALA A 151 13.45 5.64 13.72
N LEU A 152 13.37 5.11 12.51
CA LEU A 152 12.41 4.09 12.09
C LEU A 152 13.11 2.76 11.80
N PRO A 153 12.42 1.62 11.94
CA PRO A 153 12.95 0.34 11.50
C PRO A 153 13.17 0.34 9.99
N THR A 154 14.36 -0.07 9.54
CA THR A 154 14.70 -0.14 8.12
C THR A 154 13.73 -1.09 7.38
N PRO A 155 13.08 -0.65 6.31
CA PRO A 155 12.20 -1.52 5.54
C PRO A 155 12.99 -2.64 4.87
N ARG A 156 12.41 -3.81 4.80
CA ARG A 156 12.95 -4.98 4.08
C ARG A 156 12.38 -5.10 2.68
N ALA A 157 11.29 -4.37 2.41
CA ALA A 157 10.66 -4.26 1.10
C ALA A 157 9.76 -3.02 1.04
N LEU A 158 9.44 -2.58 -0.18
CA LEU A 158 8.51 -1.48 -0.46
C LEU A 158 7.41 -1.94 -1.41
N VAL A 159 6.17 -1.55 -1.13
CA VAL A 159 5.05 -1.63 -2.08
C VAL A 159 4.50 -0.22 -2.29
N LEU A 160 4.49 0.24 -3.53
CA LEU A 160 4.14 1.59 -3.91
C LEU A 160 2.93 1.56 -4.84
N GLU A 161 1.77 1.96 -4.33
CA GLU A 161 0.50 1.88 -5.02
C GLU A 161 0.12 3.23 -5.63
N ALA A 162 -0.17 3.27 -6.92
CA ALA A 162 -0.55 4.46 -7.67
C ALA A 162 0.28 5.70 -7.26
N PRO A 163 1.63 5.66 -7.32
CA PRO A 163 2.49 6.67 -6.72
C PRO A 163 2.20 8.06 -7.24
N GLY A 164 2.12 9.03 -6.32
CA GLY A 164 2.03 10.46 -6.60
C GLY A 164 3.32 11.16 -6.19
N ASP A 165 3.81 12.08 -7.01
CA ASP A 165 5.05 12.81 -6.77
C ASP A 165 4.80 14.27 -6.44
N ALA A 166 4.02 14.93 -7.26
CA ALA A 166 3.80 16.36 -7.18
C ALA A 166 2.42 16.70 -6.60
N TYR A 167 2.42 17.73 -5.80
CA TYR A 167 1.23 18.31 -5.22
C TYR A 167 0.56 19.25 -6.23
N HIS A 168 -0.42 18.76 -6.96
CA HIS A 168 -1.22 19.54 -7.90
C HIS A 168 -2.41 20.23 -7.23
N VAL A 169 -2.25 20.80 -6.04
CA VAL A 169 -3.35 21.50 -5.41
C VAL A 169 -3.04 22.97 -5.23
N ALA A 170 -3.92 23.79 -5.77
CA ALA A 170 -4.23 25.19 -5.39
C ALA A 170 -3.11 26.25 -5.45
N HIS A 171 -1.85 25.90 -5.64
CA HIS A 171 -0.74 26.87 -5.52
C HIS A 171 0.07 27.11 -6.80
N GLY A 172 -0.45 26.76 -7.97
CA GLY A 172 0.17 27.11 -9.24
C GLY A 172 1.32 26.18 -9.69
N ASP A 173 2.06 26.62 -10.72
CA ASP A 173 3.07 25.83 -11.46
C ASP A 173 4.36 25.46 -10.68
N ASP A 174 4.45 25.78 -9.38
CA ASP A 174 5.62 25.53 -8.55
C ASP A 174 5.60 24.16 -7.82
N ALA A 175 4.85 23.20 -8.33
CA ALA A 175 4.80 21.86 -7.74
C ALA A 175 6.16 21.14 -7.87
N ARG A 176 6.97 21.22 -6.82
CA ARG A 176 8.25 20.51 -6.75
C ARG A 176 8.01 19.08 -6.33
N SER A 177 8.74 18.16 -6.97
CA SER A 177 8.81 16.76 -6.53
C SER A 177 9.15 16.69 -5.05
N ILE A 178 8.38 15.87 -4.31
CA ILE A 178 8.69 15.54 -2.91
C ILE A 178 9.51 14.26 -2.80
N ILE A 179 9.66 13.50 -3.89
CA ILE A 179 10.45 12.28 -3.95
C ILE A 179 11.94 12.64 -3.91
N GLY A 180 12.63 12.14 -2.89
CA GLY A 180 14.08 12.34 -2.71
C GLY A 180 14.96 11.61 -3.73
N GLU A 181 16.21 11.41 -3.39
CA GLU A 181 17.24 10.78 -4.23
C GLU A 181 17.12 9.25 -4.19
N VAL A 182 16.02 8.72 -4.76
CA VAL A 182 15.70 7.28 -4.72
C VAL A 182 16.78 6.40 -5.36
N GLU A 183 17.65 6.98 -6.16
CA GLU A 183 18.84 6.35 -6.74
C GLU A 183 19.85 5.90 -5.66
N LYS A 184 19.71 6.38 -4.42
CA LYS A 184 20.51 6.00 -3.27
C LYS A 184 19.96 4.81 -2.48
N LEU A 185 18.76 4.32 -2.83
CA LEU A 185 18.20 3.13 -2.19
C LEU A 185 19.10 1.91 -2.43
N PRO A 186 19.18 0.98 -1.47
CA PRO A 186 20.01 -0.23 -1.61
C PRO A 186 19.64 -1.05 -2.84
N ALA A 187 20.63 -1.52 -3.57
CA ALA A 187 20.44 -2.30 -4.80
C ALA A 187 19.68 -3.62 -4.60
N ASP A 188 19.67 -4.14 -3.40
CA ASP A 188 19.02 -5.40 -3.03
C ASP A 188 17.68 -5.20 -2.28
N LEU A 189 17.19 -3.97 -2.14
CA LEU A 189 15.87 -3.69 -1.57
C LEU A 189 14.77 -4.06 -2.57
N PRO A 190 13.88 -5.02 -2.27
CA PRO A 190 12.75 -5.33 -3.12
C PRO A 190 11.75 -4.16 -3.20
N VAL A 191 11.38 -3.75 -4.41
CA VAL A 191 10.41 -2.68 -4.66
C VAL A 191 9.39 -3.12 -5.71
N ALA A 192 8.12 -3.13 -5.31
CA ALA A 192 7.00 -3.32 -6.22
C ALA A 192 6.25 -1.99 -6.40
N ILE A 193 6.06 -1.58 -7.65
CA ILE A 193 5.24 -0.42 -8.02
C ILE A 193 4.00 -0.96 -8.73
N LEU A 194 2.81 -0.57 -8.28
CA LEU A 194 1.54 -0.93 -8.87
C LEU A 194 0.76 0.33 -9.25
N THR A 195 0.11 0.33 -10.40
CA THR A 195 -0.77 1.43 -10.80
C THR A 195 -1.85 0.95 -11.74
N GLY A 196 -2.98 1.64 -11.76
CA GLY A 196 -4.06 1.37 -12.70
C GLY A 196 -3.79 1.94 -14.08
N SER A 197 -4.21 1.24 -15.15
CA SER A 197 -4.06 1.69 -16.54
C SER A 197 -4.85 2.97 -16.84
N ALA A 198 -5.94 3.21 -16.12
CA ALA A 198 -6.76 4.40 -16.23
C ALA A 198 -6.29 5.57 -15.34
N ASP A 199 -5.27 5.37 -14.51
CA ASP A 199 -4.66 6.44 -13.70
C ASP A 199 -3.66 7.25 -14.55
N THR A 200 -4.15 7.85 -15.62
CA THR A 200 -3.31 8.51 -16.64
C THR A 200 -2.81 9.87 -16.21
N SER A 201 -3.41 10.49 -15.19
CA SER A 201 -3.08 11.85 -14.74
C SER A 201 -2.02 11.88 -13.65
N ILE A 202 -1.98 10.87 -12.75
CA ILE A 202 -1.12 10.87 -11.57
C ILE A 202 -0.27 9.60 -11.52
N GLY A 203 -0.88 8.45 -11.24
CA GLY A 203 -0.16 7.22 -10.88
C GLY A 203 0.67 6.64 -12.01
N LEU A 204 0.09 6.44 -13.19
CA LEU A 204 0.82 5.80 -14.29
C LEU A 204 2.03 6.61 -14.78
N PRO A 205 1.92 7.95 -15.02
CA PRO A 205 3.09 8.74 -15.38
C PRO A 205 4.15 8.79 -14.28
N THR A 206 3.74 8.90 -13.02
CA THR A 206 4.66 8.92 -11.88
C THR A 206 5.31 7.57 -11.68
N ALA A 207 4.56 6.47 -11.78
CA ALA A 207 5.07 5.10 -11.68
C ALA A 207 6.17 4.83 -12.69
N ARG A 208 5.97 5.19 -13.96
CA ARG A 208 6.97 5.04 -15.03
C ARG A 208 8.22 5.87 -14.78
N LYS A 209 8.07 7.14 -14.38
CA LYS A 209 9.20 8.01 -14.02
C LYS A 209 9.97 7.42 -12.83
N LEU A 210 9.27 6.98 -11.80
CA LEU A 210 9.87 6.40 -10.61
C LEU A 210 10.60 5.10 -10.94
N ALA A 211 9.98 4.19 -11.68
CA ALA A 211 10.59 2.93 -12.07
C ALA A 211 11.89 3.13 -12.87
N ALA A 212 11.94 4.16 -13.75
CA ALA A 212 13.15 4.53 -14.48
C ALA A 212 14.27 5.11 -13.57
N ARG A 213 13.90 5.68 -12.41
CA ARG A 213 14.86 6.19 -11.40
C ARG A 213 15.38 5.10 -10.46
N LEU A 214 14.77 3.92 -10.44
CA LEU A 214 15.12 2.80 -9.57
C LEU A 214 16.01 1.75 -10.27
N CYS A 215 16.68 2.11 -11.36
CA CYS A 215 17.49 1.16 -12.15
C CYS A 215 18.75 0.64 -11.42
N GLN A 216 19.18 1.27 -10.33
CA GLN A 216 20.22 0.75 -9.45
C GLN A 216 19.76 -0.46 -8.63
N ILE A 217 18.44 -0.64 -8.41
CA ILE A 217 17.92 -1.85 -7.79
C ILE A 217 18.03 -3.00 -8.78
N ARG A 218 18.45 -4.16 -8.31
CA ARG A 218 18.59 -5.37 -9.13
C ARG A 218 17.29 -5.69 -9.88
N ALA A 219 17.41 -6.14 -11.13
CA ALA A 219 16.28 -6.42 -12.00
C ALA A 219 15.29 -7.46 -11.42
N ASP A 220 15.83 -8.42 -10.65
CA ASP A 220 15.02 -9.44 -9.96
C ASP A 220 14.36 -8.95 -8.67
N ARG A 221 14.53 -7.67 -8.30
CA ARG A 221 14.01 -7.06 -7.07
C ARG A 221 13.20 -5.79 -7.30
N ARG A 222 12.94 -5.44 -8.54
CA ARG A 222 12.09 -4.32 -8.89
C ARG A 222 11.07 -4.73 -9.93
N VAL A 223 9.88 -4.17 -9.84
CA VAL A 223 8.81 -4.38 -10.81
C VAL A 223 7.91 -3.17 -10.91
N LEU A 224 7.44 -2.87 -12.10
CA LEU A 224 6.27 -2.02 -12.35
C LEU A 224 5.17 -2.89 -12.94
N MET A 225 4.07 -3.00 -12.20
CA MET A 225 2.85 -3.70 -12.62
C MET A 225 1.77 -2.69 -12.96
N VAL A 226 1.26 -2.73 -14.17
CA VAL A 226 0.12 -1.92 -14.60
C VAL A 226 -1.12 -2.82 -14.64
N LEU A 227 -2.07 -2.51 -13.76
CA LEU A 227 -3.32 -3.24 -13.64
C LEU A 227 -4.32 -2.69 -14.67
N PRO A 228 -4.83 -3.48 -15.62
CA PRO A 228 -5.76 -3.00 -16.63
C PRO A 228 -7.14 -2.75 -16.06
N SER A 229 -7.85 -1.75 -16.59
CA SER A 229 -9.31 -1.75 -16.55
C SER A 229 -9.84 -2.86 -17.44
N ASP A 230 -10.97 -3.44 -17.09
CA ASP A 230 -11.59 -4.53 -17.87
C ASP A 230 -13.11 -4.38 -17.89
N GLU A 231 -13.71 -4.87 -18.97
CA GLU A 231 -15.16 -4.85 -19.14
C GLU A 231 -15.65 -6.19 -19.69
N HIS A 232 -16.68 -6.75 -19.07
CA HIS A 232 -17.30 -7.99 -19.48
C HIS A 232 -18.79 -8.03 -19.14
N ALA A 233 -19.61 -8.45 -20.12
CA ALA A 233 -21.06 -8.58 -19.96
C ALA A 233 -21.74 -7.33 -19.36
N GLY A 234 -21.29 -6.13 -19.76
CA GLY A 234 -21.80 -4.83 -19.29
C GLY A 234 -21.41 -4.45 -17.87
N LYS A 235 -20.44 -5.15 -17.27
CA LYS A 235 -19.82 -4.78 -15.99
C LYS A 235 -18.40 -4.31 -16.25
N THR A 236 -18.00 -3.24 -15.57
CA THR A 236 -16.67 -2.63 -15.70
C THR A 236 -15.94 -2.68 -14.37
N VAL A 237 -14.67 -3.07 -14.39
CA VAL A 237 -13.70 -2.82 -13.32
C VAL A 237 -12.75 -1.73 -13.78
N HIS A 238 -12.74 -0.62 -13.09
CA HIS A 238 -12.00 0.57 -13.50
C HIS A 238 -10.72 0.72 -12.68
N ALA A 239 -9.57 0.49 -13.31
CA ALA A 239 -8.25 0.59 -12.68
C ALA A 239 -7.76 2.05 -12.70
N ALA A 240 -8.35 2.90 -11.85
CA ALA A 240 -8.05 4.33 -11.73
C ALA A 240 -7.21 4.62 -10.47
N HIS A 241 -6.96 5.90 -10.19
CA HIS A 241 -6.12 6.34 -9.06
C HIS A 241 -6.62 5.82 -7.70
N GLY A 242 -7.94 5.79 -7.48
CA GLY A 242 -8.55 5.31 -6.23
C GLY A 242 -8.63 3.79 -6.06
N SER A 243 -8.23 3.00 -7.06
CA SER A 243 -8.36 1.53 -7.04
C SER A 243 -7.69 0.80 -5.88
N PRO A 244 -6.58 1.31 -5.26
CA PRO A 244 -6.03 0.68 -4.06
C PRO A 244 -6.89 0.88 -2.81
N GLY A 245 -7.91 1.74 -2.88
CA GLY A 245 -8.81 2.02 -1.75
C GLY A 245 -9.84 0.92 -1.56
N ALA A 246 -9.91 0.37 -0.36
CA ALA A 246 -10.87 -0.64 0.06
C ALA A 246 -11.58 -0.21 1.36
N PRO A 247 -12.65 0.62 1.26
CA PRO A 247 -13.31 1.19 2.43
C PRO A 247 -13.97 0.14 3.33
N ASP A 248 -13.81 0.33 4.65
CA ASP A 248 -14.51 -0.45 5.67
C ASP A 248 -14.96 0.46 6.83
N SER A 249 -16.25 0.58 7.04
CA SER A 249 -16.85 1.45 8.05
C SER A 249 -16.48 1.07 9.49
N ARG A 250 -16.00 -0.14 9.75
CA ARG A 250 -15.47 -0.54 11.07
C ARG A 250 -14.26 0.30 11.47
N TYR A 251 -13.54 0.86 10.51
CA TYR A 251 -12.35 1.69 10.67
C TYR A 251 -12.61 3.17 10.41
N ASP A 252 -13.88 3.59 10.47
CA ASP A 252 -14.24 5.01 10.46
C ASP A 252 -14.07 5.59 11.87
N PHE A 253 -12.92 6.19 12.12
CA PHE A 253 -12.64 6.86 13.38
C PHE A 253 -13.16 8.28 13.42
N ALA A 254 -14.18 8.61 12.61
CA ALA A 254 -14.90 9.88 12.57
C ALA A 254 -14.01 11.00 13.13
N LEU A 255 -12.93 11.34 12.42
CA LEU A 255 -12.15 12.52 12.74
C LEU A 255 -13.16 13.64 12.77
N LYS A 256 -13.51 14.13 13.98
CA LYS A 256 -14.60 15.07 14.16
C LYS A 256 -14.45 16.17 13.13
N ARG A 257 -15.52 16.47 12.43
CA ARG A 257 -15.62 17.40 11.31
C ARG A 257 -14.91 18.74 11.52
N ASN A 258 -14.64 19.10 12.78
CA ASN A 258 -13.97 20.33 13.19
C ASN A 258 -12.45 20.23 13.20
N ASP A 259 -11.88 19.01 13.19
CA ASP A 259 -10.44 18.83 13.32
C ASP A 259 -9.77 18.52 11.96
N ILE A 260 -10.51 17.90 11.04
CA ILE A 260 -10.03 17.57 9.70
C ILE A 260 -11.25 17.54 8.75
N PRO A 261 -11.19 18.18 7.58
CA PRO A 261 -12.25 18.07 6.57
C PRO A 261 -12.43 16.60 6.18
N THR A 262 -13.52 15.98 6.62
CA THR A 262 -13.79 14.55 6.43
C THR A 262 -14.29 14.21 5.04
N GLN A 263 -14.50 15.21 4.19
CA GLN A 263 -14.91 14.99 2.82
C GLN A 263 -14.15 15.96 1.92
N ILE A 264 -13.31 15.39 1.09
CA ILE A 264 -13.06 16.00 -0.20
C ILE A 264 -14.38 15.86 -0.95
N PRO A 265 -14.99 16.94 -1.45
CA PRO A 265 -16.05 16.77 -2.45
C PRO A 265 -15.48 15.84 -3.52
N ALA A 266 -16.23 14.79 -3.88
CA ALA A 266 -15.89 13.96 -5.00
C ALA A 266 -15.49 14.88 -6.16
N ARG A 267 -14.19 14.89 -6.47
CA ARG A 267 -13.73 15.46 -7.73
C ARG A 267 -13.98 14.37 -8.76
N ASP A 268 -14.55 14.75 -9.89
CA ASP A 268 -14.73 13.88 -11.03
C ASP A 268 -13.48 13.03 -11.24
N GLY A 269 -13.60 11.71 -11.03
CA GLY A 269 -12.52 10.75 -11.19
C GLY A 269 -12.03 10.01 -9.93
N PHE A 270 -12.53 10.32 -8.72
CA PHE A 270 -12.08 9.62 -7.49
C PHE A 270 -13.03 8.52 -6.98
N GLU A 271 -14.24 8.40 -7.52
CA GLU A 271 -15.32 7.78 -6.78
C GLU A 271 -15.63 6.30 -7.03
N PRO A 272 -15.86 5.78 -8.22
CA PRO A 272 -16.31 4.39 -8.33
C PRO A 272 -15.21 3.36 -8.14
N SER A 273 -13.93 3.77 -8.17
CA SER A 273 -12.77 2.86 -8.13
C SER A 273 -12.33 2.47 -6.72
N ALA A 274 -12.74 3.21 -5.69
CA ALA A 274 -12.43 2.89 -4.29
C ALA A 274 -13.49 1.94 -3.72
N SER A 275 -13.55 0.73 -4.24
CA SER A 275 -14.46 -0.32 -3.75
C SER A 275 -13.75 -1.66 -3.79
N LEU A 276 -13.97 -2.49 -2.77
CA LEU A 276 -13.40 -3.83 -2.73
C LEU A 276 -13.81 -4.65 -3.96
N ASN A 277 -12.87 -5.02 -4.79
CA ASN A 277 -13.09 -5.72 -6.04
C ASN A 277 -11.88 -6.61 -6.42
N GLN A 278 -11.85 -7.14 -7.64
CA GLN A 278 -10.80 -8.05 -8.10
C GLN A 278 -9.41 -7.42 -8.12
N LEU A 279 -9.30 -6.11 -8.36
CA LEU A 279 -8.00 -5.43 -8.35
C LEU A 279 -7.38 -5.43 -6.96
N ASP A 280 -8.22 -5.33 -5.89
CA ASP A 280 -7.75 -5.51 -4.53
C ASP A 280 -7.19 -6.91 -4.33
N PHE A 281 -8.00 -7.93 -4.54
CA PHE A 281 -7.63 -9.32 -4.22
C PHE A 281 -6.44 -9.82 -5.03
N TYR A 282 -6.50 -9.69 -6.37
CA TYR A 282 -5.51 -10.31 -7.26
C TYR A 282 -4.42 -9.34 -7.74
N GLY A 283 -4.58 -8.06 -7.50
CA GLY A 283 -3.60 -7.02 -7.80
C GLY A 283 -2.86 -6.57 -6.55
N TYR A 284 -3.43 -5.63 -5.82
CA TYR A 284 -2.77 -4.94 -4.70
C TYR A 284 -2.47 -5.88 -3.52
N TRP A 285 -3.48 -6.57 -2.98
CA TRP A 285 -3.32 -7.42 -1.80
C TRP A 285 -2.45 -8.65 -2.09
N LYS A 286 -2.62 -9.28 -3.26
CA LYS A 286 -1.72 -10.36 -3.69
C LYS A 286 -0.25 -9.97 -3.61
N VAL A 287 0.08 -8.76 -4.07
CA VAL A 287 1.46 -8.26 -4.04
C VAL A 287 1.89 -7.96 -2.62
N ILE A 288 1.07 -7.29 -1.81
CA ILE A 288 1.39 -6.99 -0.42
C ILE A 288 1.60 -8.28 0.38
N ASP A 289 0.68 -9.23 0.26
CA ASP A 289 0.77 -10.54 0.94
C ASP A 289 2.01 -11.32 0.54
N ALA A 290 2.30 -11.38 -0.77
CA ALA A 290 3.49 -12.05 -1.26
C ALA A 290 4.78 -11.38 -0.75
N MET A 291 4.78 -10.05 -0.65
CA MET A 291 5.92 -9.32 -0.05
C MET A 291 6.05 -9.59 1.44
N VAL A 292 4.94 -9.65 2.20
CA VAL A 292 4.94 -10.05 3.61
C VAL A 292 5.49 -11.47 3.78
N ASP A 293 5.02 -12.42 2.97
CA ASP A 293 5.49 -13.82 3.02
C ASP A 293 6.99 -13.91 2.72
N SER A 294 7.48 -13.16 1.74
CA SER A 294 8.90 -13.12 1.37
C SER A 294 9.82 -12.71 2.53
N LEU A 295 9.32 -11.88 3.45
CA LEU A 295 10.08 -11.48 4.64
C LEU A 295 10.20 -12.63 5.66
N HIS A 296 9.26 -13.55 5.68
CA HIS A 296 9.32 -14.77 6.48
C HIS A 296 10.21 -15.82 5.81
N GLU A 297 10.00 -16.08 4.54
CA GLU A 297 10.64 -17.14 3.78
C GLU A 297 12.04 -16.78 3.27
N ARG A 298 12.37 -15.49 3.24
CA ARG A 298 13.63 -14.93 2.69
C ARG A 298 13.84 -15.30 1.22
N SER A 299 12.74 -15.42 0.47
CA SER A 299 12.71 -15.71 -0.95
C SER A 299 11.98 -14.61 -1.71
N LEU A 300 12.29 -14.43 -2.98
CA LEU A 300 11.55 -13.49 -3.83
C LEU A 300 10.29 -14.17 -4.38
N PRO A 301 9.10 -13.58 -4.19
CA PRO A 301 7.86 -14.20 -4.61
C PRO A 301 7.66 -14.08 -6.13
N ASP A 302 7.30 -15.19 -6.78
CA ASP A 302 6.98 -15.26 -8.20
C ASP A 302 5.73 -14.44 -8.60
N ALA A 303 4.81 -14.27 -7.64
CA ALA A 303 3.63 -13.41 -7.80
C ALA A 303 4.00 -11.91 -7.94
N VAL A 304 5.21 -11.52 -7.56
CA VAL A 304 5.71 -10.13 -7.64
C VAL A 304 6.86 -9.99 -8.62
N PHE A 305 7.84 -10.86 -8.58
CA PHE A 305 9.08 -10.76 -9.36
C PHE A 305 9.23 -11.91 -10.39
N GLY A 306 8.11 -12.48 -10.81
CA GLY A 306 8.08 -13.65 -11.69
C GLY A 306 8.44 -13.40 -13.16
N ASN A 307 8.83 -12.18 -13.53
CA ASN A 307 9.22 -11.82 -14.90
C ASN A 307 8.17 -12.23 -15.96
N GLY A 308 6.91 -11.86 -15.72
CA GLY A 308 5.79 -12.10 -16.64
C GLY A 308 5.13 -13.48 -16.49
N THR A 309 5.40 -14.21 -15.42
CA THR A 309 4.72 -15.50 -15.14
C THR A 309 3.21 -15.33 -14.98
N ALA A 310 2.50 -16.43 -15.12
CA ALA A 310 1.06 -16.47 -14.91
C ALA A 310 0.68 -16.02 -13.48
N ALA A 311 1.42 -16.46 -12.47
CA ALA A 311 1.22 -16.06 -11.07
C ALA A 311 1.31 -14.54 -10.87
N GLN A 312 2.29 -13.90 -11.52
CA GLN A 312 2.46 -12.46 -11.45
C GLN A 312 1.31 -11.70 -12.13
N ARG A 313 0.88 -12.15 -13.32
CA ARG A 313 -0.05 -11.42 -14.18
C ARG A 313 -1.53 -11.72 -13.94
N TYR A 314 -1.85 -12.77 -13.19
CA TYR A 314 -3.23 -13.22 -12.95
C TYR A 314 -3.99 -12.20 -12.08
N LEU A 315 -5.17 -11.77 -12.56
CA LEU A 315 -6.08 -10.84 -11.89
C LEU A 315 -7.47 -11.42 -11.62
N GLY A 316 -7.59 -12.77 -11.60
CA GLY A 316 -8.86 -13.43 -11.34
C GLY A 316 -9.69 -13.68 -12.59
N ALA A 317 -10.96 -13.98 -12.38
CA ALA A 317 -11.93 -14.21 -13.42
C ALA A 317 -13.28 -13.56 -13.10
N TRP A 318 -14.03 -13.23 -14.13
CA TRP A 318 -15.41 -12.80 -14.05
C TRP A 318 -16.29 -13.95 -13.52
N PRO A 319 -17.51 -13.67 -13.00
CA PRO A 319 -18.36 -14.71 -12.41
C PRO A 319 -18.71 -15.88 -13.32
N ASP A 320 -18.61 -15.72 -14.64
CA ASP A 320 -18.82 -16.78 -15.62
C ASP A 320 -17.55 -17.57 -15.97
N GLY A 321 -16.43 -17.29 -15.28
CA GLY A 321 -15.13 -17.92 -15.48
C GLY A 321 -14.26 -17.29 -16.58
N THR A 322 -14.72 -16.24 -17.25
CA THR A 322 -13.91 -15.50 -18.21
C THR A 322 -12.75 -14.82 -17.47
N PRO A 323 -11.48 -15.08 -17.84
CA PRO A 323 -10.35 -14.43 -17.16
C PRO A 323 -10.40 -12.91 -17.30
N TYR A 324 -10.05 -12.18 -16.23
CA TYR A 324 -9.73 -10.75 -16.32
C TYR A 324 -8.53 -10.50 -17.22
N ALA A 325 -8.48 -9.32 -17.82
CA ALA A 325 -7.30 -8.87 -18.53
C ALA A 325 -6.08 -8.96 -17.59
N ALA A 326 -5.00 -9.57 -18.07
CA ALA A 326 -3.82 -9.83 -17.25
C ALA A 326 -3.03 -8.55 -17.00
N ALA A 327 -2.39 -8.44 -15.83
CA ALA A 327 -1.51 -7.32 -15.51
C ALA A 327 -0.36 -7.20 -16.53
N ASP A 328 -0.02 -5.97 -16.89
CA ASP A 328 1.16 -5.68 -17.70
C ASP A 328 2.38 -5.47 -16.80
N ILE A 329 3.50 -6.09 -17.18
CA ILE A 329 4.77 -5.97 -16.48
C ILE A 329 5.71 -5.10 -17.31
N GLU A 330 6.05 -3.94 -16.76
CA GLU A 330 6.96 -3.00 -17.42
C GLU A 330 8.36 -3.07 -16.81
N THR A 331 9.37 -3.06 -17.67
CA THR A 331 10.79 -3.05 -17.30
C THR A 331 11.47 -1.81 -17.89
N PRO A 332 11.28 -0.63 -17.30
CA PRO A 332 11.71 0.65 -17.89
C PRO A 332 13.23 0.86 -17.87
N CYS A 333 13.98 -0.05 -17.26
CA CYS A 333 15.42 0.05 -17.24
C CYS A 333 16.06 -0.71 -18.42
N PRO A 334 17.15 -0.15 -19.01
CA PRO A 334 17.85 -0.80 -20.11
C PRO A 334 18.49 -2.14 -19.71
#